data_538958d4b6719be006ef636b5d8f7ac6
#
_entry.id   538958d4b6719be006ef636b5d8f7ac6
#
_cell.length_a   1.000
_cell.length_b   1.000
_cell.length_c   1.000
_cell.angle_alpha   90.00
_cell.angle_beta   90.00
_cell.angle_gamma   90.00
#
_symmetry.space_group_name_H-M   'P 1'
#
loop_
_entity.id
_entity.type
_entity.pdbx_description
1 polymer ?
#
loop_
_entity_poly.entity_id
_entity_poly.type
_entity_poly.pdbx_seq_one_letter_code
_entity_poly.pdbx_strand_id
1 'polypeptide(L)'
;NDNNIRAIIPESNKTTGNIGVEYLIFKHRLNIYEEFFFPINHNLIGIKGSKLKDIKNVYSHAQALSQASEFIKKNKFSANVRADTAGSAKYISEEKDKTKAAIASKLSAKIYDLEILQENIQDVNDNYTRFLIMGKDIIQPEIDKNNFITSLLFKLRERPAALYSALSGFAINGVNMTKLQSFPEKNSFSSFFFLCDIDGHLDEKKIKNSL
;
A
#
# COMPACT_ATOMS: atom_id res chain seq x y z
N ASN A 1 7.08 11.70 -26.10
CA ASN A 1 5.95 11.39 -25.23
C ASN A 1 5.63 9.90 -25.34
N ASP A 2 6.26 9.12 -24.45
CA ASP A 2 6.03 7.68 -24.38
C ASP A 2 4.73 7.46 -23.60
N ASN A 3 3.61 7.24 -24.31
CA ASN A 3 2.31 6.98 -23.69
C ASN A 3 2.22 5.60 -23.02
N ASN A 4 3.27 4.77 -23.14
CA ASN A 4 3.33 3.42 -22.59
C ASN A 4 3.90 3.33 -21.17
N ILE A 5 4.17 4.46 -20.51
CA ILE A 5 4.68 4.46 -19.15
C ILE A 5 3.56 4.03 -18.18
N ARG A 6 3.82 2.95 -17.44
CA ARG A 6 3.00 2.49 -16.34
C ARG A 6 3.70 2.75 -15.02
N ALA A 7 2.94 3.14 -14.00
CA ALA A 7 3.43 3.32 -12.65
C ALA A 7 2.86 2.23 -11.75
N ILE A 8 3.68 1.70 -10.84
CA ILE A 8 3.25 0.83 -9.74
C ILE A 8 3.30 1.67 -8.48
N ILE A 9 2.17 1.85 -7.83
CA ILE A 9 2.03 2.77 -6.69
C ILE A 9 1.42 1.99 -5.51
N PRO A 10 2.06 2.00 -4.31
CA PRO A 10 1.45 1.45 -3.12
C PRO A 10 0.26 2.32 -2.71
N GLU A 11 -0.90 1.73 -2.52
CA GLU A 11 -2.15 2.45 -2.22
C GLU A 11 -2.57 2.29 -0.77
N SER A 12 -2.58 1.08 -0.27
CA SER A 12 -2.95 0.78 1.11
C SER A 12 -2.17 -0.41 1.65
N ASN A 13 -2.02 -0.47 2.96
CA ASN A 13 -1.44 -1.60 3.66
C ASN A 13 -2.43 -2.12 4.70
N LYS A 14 -2.57 -3.43 4.81
CA LYS A 14 -3.56 -4.08 5.65
C LYS A 14 -3.45 -3.70 7.14
N THR A 15 -2.26 -3.43 7.63
CA THR A 15 -2.01 -3.11 9.04
C THR A 15 -2.00 -1.62 9.34
N THR A 16 -1.60 -0.78 8.39
CA THR A 16 -1.45 0.67 8.60
C THR A 16 -2.46 1.52 7.85
N GLY A 17 -3.29 0.87 7.02
CA GLY A 17 -4.35 1.55 6.27
C GLY A 17 -3.84 2.25 5.02
N ASN A 18 -4.52 3.33 4.67
CA ASN A 18 -4.32 4.08 3.45
C ASN A 18 -2.98 4.86 3.45
N ILE A 19 -2.27 4.83 2.32
CA ILE A 19 -0.97 5.51 2.15
C ILE A 19 -1.15 6.96 1.65
N GLY A 20 -2.35 7.31 1.18
CA GLY A 20 -2.70 8.69 0.80
C GLY A 20 -2.20 9.11 -0.58
N VAL A 21 -2.04 8.17 -1.49
CA VAL A 21 -1.57 8.44 -2.87
C VAL A 21 -2.71 8.71 -3.86
N GLU A 22 -3.95 8.55 -3.44
CA GLU A 22 -5.14 8.63 -4.30
C GLU A 22 -5.31 10.01 -4.92
N TYR A 23 -4.83 11.07 -4.26
CA TYR A 23 -4.83 12.41 -4.84
C TYR A 23 -4.00 12.49 -6.14
N LEU A 24 -3.04 11.58 -6.34
CA LEU A 24 -2.25 11.50 -7.58
C LEU A 24 -3.11 11.06 -8.77
N ILE A 25 -4.11 10.19 -8.54
CA ILE A 25 -5.07 9.77 -9.56
C ILE A 25 -5.79 10.99 -10.11
N PHE A 26 -6.28 11.85 -9.20
CA PHE A 26 -6.97 13.10 -9.57
C PHE A 26 -6.04 14.09 -10.26
N LYS A 27 -4.89 14.37 -9.64
CA LYS A 27 -3.96 15.38 -10.09
C LYS A 27 -3.41 15.08 -11.49
N HIS A 28 -3.17 13.82 -11.79
CA HIS A 28 -2.51 13.40 -13.02
C HIS A 28 -3.45 12.71 -14.01
N ARG A 29 -4.75 12.58 -13.69
CA ARG A 29 -5.76 11.90 -14.54
C ARG A 29 -5.28 10.50 -14.92
N LEU A 30 -4.87 9.73 -13.92
CA LEU A 30 -4.40 8.36 -14.12
C LEU A 30 -5.58 7.40 -14.10
N ASN A 31 -5.49 6.36 -14.93
CA ASN A 31 -6.42 5.24 -14.93
C ASN A 31 -5.79 4.04 -14.25
N ILE A 32 -6.56 3.33 -13.44
CA ILE A 32 -6.14 2.11 -12.78
C ILE A 32 -6.36 0.96 -13.76
N TYR A 33 -5.32 0.14 -13.99
CA TYR A 33 -5.37 -0.99 -14.89
C TYR A 33 -5.52 -2.31 -14.16
N GLU A 34 -4.75 -2.46 -13.06
CA GLU A 34 -4.66 -3.68 -12.28
C GLU A 34 -4.38 -3.34 -10.83
N GLU A 35 -4.70 -4.27 -9.96
CA GLU A 35 -4.25 -4.27 -8.56
C GLU A 35 -3.40 -5.50 -8.27
N PHE A 36 -2.50 -5.34 -7.32
CA PHE A 36 -1.62 -6.40 -6.89
C PHE A 36 -1.40 -6.37 -5.38
N PHE A 37 -1.61 -7.51 -4.72
CA PHE A 37 -1.40 -7.65 -3.28
C PHE A 37 -0.05 -8.30 -3.02
N PHE A 38 0.86 -7.55 -2.40
CA PHE A 38 2.20 -8.02 -2.10
C PHE A 38 2.34 -8.32 -0.59
N PRO A 39 2.73 -9.56 -0.21
CA PRO A 39 2.97 -9.91 1.19
C PRO A 39 4.19 -9.18 1.73
N ILE A 40 4.05 -8.56 2.89
CA ILE A 40 5.12 -7.83 3.57
C ILE A 40 5.70 -8.72 4.67
N ASN A 41 6.92 -9.19 4.46
CA ASN A 41 7.65 -9.99 5.42
C ASN A 41 8.89 -9.23 5.88
N HIS A 42 8.99 -9.01 7.17
CA HIS A 42 10.13 -8.36 7.79
C HIS A 42 11.13 -9.39 8.29
N ASN A 43 12.40 -9.17 7.98
CA ASN A 43 13.47 -10.03 8.46
C ASN A 43 14.53 -9.17 9.16
N LEU A 44 15.14 -9.71 10.20
CA LEU A 44 16.33 -9.13 10.80
C LEU A 44 17.54 -9.56 9.98
N ILE A 45 18.26 -8.60 9.43
CA ILE A 45 19.42 -8.84 8.58
C ILE A 45 20.65 -8.11 9.12
N GLY A 46 21.80 -8.75 9.08
CA GLY A 46 23.07 -8.21 9.55
C GLY A 46 24.24 -8.57 8.64
N ILE A 47 25.40 -8.07 8.93
CA ILE A 47 26.59 -8.48 8.17
C ILE A 47 26.93 -9.95 8.47
N LYS A 48 27.59 -10.61 7.51
CA LYS A 48 27.96 -12.03 7.64
C LYS A 48 28.76 -12.31 8.92
N GLY A 49 28.34 -13.36 9.61
CA GLY A 49 28.90 -13.78 10.89
C GLY A 49 28.43 -12.95 12.09
N SER A 50 27.41 -12.09 11.95
CA SER A 50 26.68 -11.53 13.08
C SER A 50 25.83 -12.62 13.76
N LYS A 51 25.60 -12.49 15.05
CA LYS A 51 24.73 -13.40 15.79
C LYS A 51 23.61 -12.61 16.46
N LEU A 52 22.40 -13.14 16.46
CA LEU A 52 21.22 -12.49 17.04
C LEU A 52 21.49 -11.94 18.45
N LYS A 53 22.17 -12.70 19.29
CA LYS A 53 22.49 -12.33 20.68
C LYS A 53 23.45 -11.13 20.83
N ASP A 54 24.22 -10.81 19.77
CA ASP A 54 25.21 -9.73 19.80
C ASP A 54 24.62 -8.42 19.26
N ILE A 55 23.42 -8.47 18.63
CA ILE A 55 22.75 -7.27 18.13
C ILE A 55 22.27 -6.39 19.27
N LYS A 56 22.56 -5.10 19.17
CA LYS A 56 22.12 -4.06 20.12
C LYS A 56 21.20 -3.04 19.45
N ASN A 57 21.47 -2.71 18.20
CA ASN A 57 20.77 -1.66 17.46
C ASN A 57 20.12 -2.22 16.20
N VAL A 58 18.86 -1.88 15.99
CA VAL A 58 18.11 -2.22 14.76
C VAL A 58 17.67 -0.96 14.05
N TYR A 59 17.79 -0.95 12.73
CA TYR A 59 17.55 0.19 11.87
C TYR A 59 16.49 -0.15 10.83
N SER A 60 15.49 0.71 10.65
CA SER A 60 14.51 0.60 9.57
C SER A 60 13.63 1.84 9.45
N HIS A 61 12.70 1.83 8.49
CA HIS A 61 11.61 2.78 8.45
C HIS A 61 10.72 2.65 9.69
N ALA A 62 10.18 3.78 10.17
CA ALA A 62 9.35 3.82 11.38
C ALA A 62 8.22 2.78 11.38
N GLN A 63 7.56 2.60 10.22
CA GLN A 63 6.48 1.63 10.06
C GLN A 63 6.96 0.17 10.24
N ALA A 64 8.10 -0.20 9.67
CA ALA A 64 8.65 -1.55 9.80
C ALA A 64 9.10 -1.85 11.24
N LEU A 65 9.67 -0.85 11.93
CA LEU A 65 10.00 -0.95 13.36
C LEU A 65 8.75 -1.13 14.22
N SER A 66 7.67 -0.41 13.93
CA SER A 66 6.38 -0.56 14.61
C SER A 66 5.77 -1.94 14.39
N GLN A 67 5.85 -2.46 13.16
CA GLN A 67 5.32 -3.78 12.80
C GLN A 67 6.13 -4.97 13.33
N ALA A 68 7.31 -4.74 13.92
CA ALA A 68 8.15 -5.73 14.57
C ALA A 68 8.43 -5.36 16.05
N SER A 69 7.52 -4.63 16.67
CA SER A 69 7.71 -4.04 17.98
C SER A 69 7.85 -5.07 19.10
N GLU A 70 7.11 -6.18 19.04
CA GLU A 70 7.19 -7.27 20.02
C GLU A 70 8.54 -7.99 19.93
N PHE A 71 9.01 -8.27 18.72
CA PHE A 71 10.32 -8.87 18.49
C PHE A 71 11.45 -7.97 19.01
N ILE A 72 11.39 -6.66 18.74
CA ILE A 72 12.36 -5.66 19.21
C ILE A 72 12.41 -5.62 20.74
N LYS A 73 11.24 -5.56 21.40
CA LYS A 73 11.12 -5.54 22.86
C LYS A 73 11.65 -6.82 23.50
N LYS A 74 11.25 -7.99 22.96
CA LYS A 74 11.68 -9.30 23.47
C LYS A 74 13.20 -9.46 23.48
N ASN A 75 13.87 -8.95 22.45
CA ASN A 75 15.33 -9.03 22.32
C ASN A 75 16.06 -7.81 22.93
N LYS A 76 15.32 -6.84 23.48
CA LYS A 76 15.86 -5.60 24.09
C LYS A 76 16.73 -4.78 23.13
N PHE A 77 16.36 -4.75 21.85
CA PHE A 77 17.07 -3.96 20.86
C PHE A 77 16.71 -2.48 20.95
N SER A 78 17.67 -1.62 20.64
CA SER A 78 17.44 -0.18 20.42
C SER A 78 16.96 0.05 18.99
N ALA A 79 15.76 0.60 18.83
CA ALA A 79 15.18 0.90 17.52
C ALA A 79 15.62 2.27 17.00
N ASN A 80 16.13 2.33 15.79
CA ASN A 80 16.65 3.53 15.17
C ASN A 80 15.94 3.77 13.82
N VAL A 81 15.21 4.88 13.73
CA VAL A 81 14.43 5.23 12.53
C VAL A 81 15.34 5.75 11.42
N ARG A 82 15.09 5.26 10.20
CA ARG A 82 15.71 5.73 8.96
C ARG A 82 14.64 5.97 7.88
N ALA A 83 15.05 6.57 6.77
CA ALA A 83 14.16 6.97 5.69
C ALA A 83 13.40 5.80 5.05
N ASP A 84 14.07 4.63 4.89
CA ASP A 84 13.48 3.44 4.29
C ASP A 84 14.16 2.15 4.73
N THR A 85 13.53 1.00 4.42
CA THR A 85 14.00 -0.33 4.82
C THR A 85 15.23 -0.77 4.01
N ALA A 86 15.26 -0.54 2.71
CA ALA A 86 16.35 -0.96 1.83
C ALA A 86 17.60 -0.11 2.07
N GLY A 87 17.45 1.20 2.27
CA GLY A 87 18.53 2.11 2.66
C GLY A 87 19.10 1.76 4.04
N SER A 88 18.28 1.22 4.94
CA SER A 88 18.78 0.69 6.22
C SER A 88 19.65 -0.56 6.01
N ALA A 89 19.26 -1.46 5.12
CA ALA A 89 20.10 -2.62 4.74
C ALA A 89 21.43 -2.17 4.14
N LYS A 90 21.40 -1.22 3.21
CA LYS A 90 22.62 -0.63 2.64
C LYS A 90 23.54 -0.07 3.73
N TYR A 91 22.98 0.72 4.64
CA TYR A 91 23.73 1.28 5.76
C TYR A 91 24.42 0.21 6.60
N ILE A 92 23.75 -0.89 6.95
CA ILE A 92 24.36 -1.98 7.71
C ILE A 92 25.51 -2.63 6.94
N SER A 93 25.40 -2.78 5.62
CA SER A 93 26.47 -3.34 4.79
C SER A 93 27.72 -2.47 4.76
N GLU A 94 27.57 -1.15 4.86
CA GLU A 94 28.65 -0.16 4.85
C GLU A 94 29.34 -0.02 6.22
N GLU A 95 28.56 -0.06 7.32
CA GLU A 95 29.05 0.11 8.69
C GLU A 95 29.94 -1.04 9.17
N LYS A 96 29.75 -2.24 8.68
CA LYS A 96 30.50 -3.46 9.04
C LYS A 96 30.55 -3.76 10.55
N ASP A 97 29.55 -3.31 11.29
CA ASP A 97 29.42 -3.49 12.74
C ASP A 97 28.49 -4.67 13.05
N LYS A 98 29.02 -5.74 13.66
CA LYS A 98 28.27 -6.95 14.02
C LYS A 98 27.23 -6.76 15.11
N THR A 99 27.22 -5.60 15.78
CA THR A 99 26.22 -5.27 16.80
C THR A 99 25.00 -4.54 16.23
N LYS A 100 25.00 -4.24 14.93
CA LYS A 100 23.94 -3.54 14.22
C LYS A 100 23.24 -4.47 13.24
N ALA A 101 21.94 -4.29 13.08
CA ALA A 101 21.12 -5.01 12.12
C ALA A 101 20.08 -4.09 11.49
N ALA A 102 19.53 -4.48 10.33
CA ALA A 102 18.40 -3.82 9.73
C ALA A 102 17.17 -4.73 9.74
N ILE A 103 15.98 -4.11 9.76
CA ILE A 103 14.72 -4.80 9.45
C ILE A 103 14.38 -4.49 8.02
N ALA A 104 14.43 -5.51 7.15
CA ALA A 104 14.21 -5.36 5.72
C ALA A 104 13.75 -6.66 5.06
N SER A 105 13.56 -6.63 3.72
CA SER A 105 13.18 -7.80 2.92
C SER A 105 14.34 -8.78 2.71
N LYS A 106 14.03 -10.05 2.39
CA LYS A 106 15.03 -11.03 1.94
C LYS A 106 15.79 -10.56 0.69
N LEU A 107 15.11 -9.82 -0.19
CA LEU A 107 15.73 -9.25 -1.39
C LEU A 107 16.82 -8.22 -1.01
N SER A 108 16.56 -7.39 -0.02
CA SER A 108 17.58 -6.42 0.46
C SER A 108 18.80 -7.15 1.04
N ALA A 109 18.60 -8.25 1.78
CA ALA A 109 19.70 -9.06 2.27
C ALA A 109 20.58 -9.59 1.12
N LYS A 110 19.94 -10.10 0.06
CA LYS A 110 20.66 -10.60 -1.13
C LYS A 110 21.41 -9.51 -1.87
N ILE A 111 20.78 -8.34 -2.08
CA ILE A 111 21.39 -7.22 -2.84
C ILE A 111 22.63 -6.65 -2.12
N TYR A 112 22.55 -6.52 -0.80
CA TYR A 112 23.62 -5.90 0.01
C TYR A 112 24.57 -6.91 0.67
N ASP A 113 24.52 -8.18 0.24
CA ASP A 113 25.35 -9.28 0.75
C ASP A 113 25.33 -9.43 2.28
N LEU A 114 24.12 -9.32 2.84
CA LEU A 114 23.82 -9.46 4.25
C LEU A 114 23.27 -10.86 4.58
N GLU A 115 23.44 -11.28 5.83
CA GLU A 115 22.91 -12.54 6.36
C GLU A 115 21.56 -12.30 7.05
N ILE A 116 20.60 -13.20 6.84
CA ILE A 116 19.32 -13.20 7.56
C ILE A 116 19.53 -13.84 8.93
N LEU A 117 19.43 -13.05 9.97
CA LEU A 117 19.59 -13.50 11.36
C LEU A 117 18.31 -14.11 11.93
N GLN A 118 17.16 -13.59 11.51
CA GLN A 118 15.83 -14.08 11.87
C GLN A 118 14.83 -13.70 10.78
N GLU A 119 14.03 -14.67 10.34
CA GLU A 119 12.96 -14.46 9.37
C GLU A 119 11.63 -14.17 10.05
N ASN A 120 10.75 -13.46 9.31
CA ASN A 120 9.34 -13.25 9.64
C ASN A 120 9.14 -12.72 11.07
N ILE A 121 9.80 -11.61 11.37
CA ILE A 121 9.80 -10.98 12.71
C ILE A 121 8.66 -10.00 12.93
N GLN A 122 7.74 -9.85 11.97
CA GLN A 122 6.57 -9.00 12.09
C GLN A 122 5.58 -9.54 13.12
N ASP A 123 4.93 -8.64 13.84
CA ASP A 123 3.96 -8.95 14.90
C ASP A 123 2.67 -9.57 14.31
N VAL A 124 2.33 -9.25 13.05
CA VAL A 124 1.15 -9.76 12.33
C VAL A 124 1.59 -10.47 11.05
N ASN A 125 1.28 -11.77 10.93
CA ASN A 125 1.71 -12.57 9.78
C ASN A 125 0.92 -12.30 8.50
N ASP A 126 -0.30 -11.76 8.59
CA ASP A 126 -1.18 -11.48 7.46
C ASP A 126 -1.11 -9.99 7.09
N ASN A 127 0.08 -9.56 6.66
CA ASN A 127 0.36 -8.19 6.26
C ASN A 127 0.59 -8.10 4.75
N TYR A 128 -0.27 -7.35 4.05
CA TYR A 128 -0.20 -7.12 2.62
C TYR A 128 -0.23 -5.63 2.31
N THR A 129 0.50 -5.24 1.29
CA THR A 129 0.35 -3.93 0.65
C THR A 129 -0.35 -4.11 -0.69
N ARG A 130 -1.44 -3.37 -0.90
CA ARG A 130 -2.12 -3.24 -2.18
C ARG A 130 -1.36 -2.24 -3.03
N PHE A 131 -0.95 -2.67 -4.22
CA PHE A 131 -0.36 -1.81 -5.24
C PHE A 131 -1.35 -1.65 -6.39
N LEU A 132 -1.39 -0.46 -6.96
CA LEU A 132 -2.14 -0.17 -8.18
C LEU A 132 -1.17 0.02 -9.34
N ILE A 133 -1.49 -0.59 -10.47
CA ILE A 133 -0.82 -0.36 -11.75
C ILE A 133 -1.64 0.68 -12.50
N MET A 134 -1.02 1.79 -12.83
CA MET A 134 -1.70 2.96 -13.40
C MET A 134 -1.00 3.47 -14.66
N GLY A 135 -1.78 4.11 -15.53
CA GLY A 135 -1.28 4.80 -16.70
C GLY A 135 -2.22 5.91 -17.16
N LYS A 136 -1.88 6.56 -18.27
CA LYS A 136 -2.66 7.67 -18.82
C LYS A 136 -3.77 7.23 -19.77
N ASP A 137 -3.58 6.10 -20.43
CA ASP A 137 -4.54 5.61 -21.43
C ASP A 137 -5.75 4.99 -20.73
N ILE A 138 -6.92 5.11 -21.37
CA ILE A 138 -8.12 4.41 -20.93
C ILE A 138 -8.07 3.01 -21.52
N ILE A 139 -7.88 2.00 -20.67
CA ILE A 139 -7.94 0.60 -21.04
C ILE A 139 -9.17 0.01 -20.35
N GLN A 140 -10.13 -0.46 -21.13
CA GLN A 140 -11.25 -1.25 -20.64
C GLN A 140 -10.98 -2.70 -21.00
N PRO A 141 -10.75 -3.58 -20.00
CA PRO A 141 -10.61 -5.01 -20.27
C PRO A 141 -11.94 -5.57 -20.79
N GLU A 142 -11.87 -6.60 -21.61
CA GLU A 142 -13.07 -7.35 -21.98
C GLU A 142 -13.64 -8.09 -20.78
N ILE A 143 -14.98 -8.19 -20.73
CA ILE A 143 -15.65 -8.97 -19.69
C ILE A 143 -15.31 -10.44 -19.91
N ASP A 144 -14.51 -10.98 -19.03
CA ASP A 144 -14.17 -12.40 -18.99
C ASP A 144 -14.64 -13.04 -17.66
N LYS A 145 -14.08 -14.18 -17.31
CA LYS A 145 -14.38 -14.88 -16.05
C LYS A 145 -13.65 -14.32 -14.82
N ASN A 146 -12.87 -13.26 -14.99
CA ASN A 146 -12.13 -12.66 -13.89
C ASN A 146 -13.03 -11.79 -13.02
N ASN A 147 -12.63 -11.61 -11.77
CA ASN A 147 -13.27 -10.66 -10.88
C ASN A 147 -12.76 -9.26 -11.22
N PHE A 148 -13.69 -8.35 -11.49
CA PHE A 148 -13.37 -6.95 -11.75
C PHE A 148 -13.71 -6.08 -10.55
N ILE A 149 -12.92 -5.02 -10.38
CA ILE A 149 -13.24 -3.89 -9.52
C ILE A 149 -13.31 -2.66 -10.39
N THR A 150 -14.41 -1.91 -10.28
CA THR A 150 -14.53 -0.61 -10.92
C THR A 150 -14.27 0.49 -9.90
N SER A 151 -13.23 1.29 -10.13
CA SER A 151 -12.92 2.46 -9.32
C SER A 151 -13.58 3.70 -9.90
N LEU A 152 -14.42 4.36 -9.13
CA LEU A 152 -15.20 5.52 -9.54
C LEU A 152 -14.77 6.74 -8.73
N LEU A 153 -14.60 7.84 -9.45
CA LEU A 153 -14.37 9.14 -8.87
C LEU A 153 -15.53 10.07 -9.20
N PHE A 154 -16.17 10.61 -8.18
CA PHE A 154 -17.31 11.50 -8.38
C PHE A 154 -17.32 12.67 -7.39
N LYS A 155 -18.03 13.72 -7.76
CA LYS A 155 -18.32 14.88 -6.94
C LYS A 155 -19.82 15.01 -6.79
N LEU A 156 -20.28 15.35 -5.61
CA LEU A 156 -21.69 15.57 -5.33
C LEU A 156 -22.02 17.06 -5.21
N ARG A 157 -23.26 17.39 -5.57
CA ARG A 157 -23.79 18.73 -5.25
C ARG A 157 -23.99 18.82 -3.74
N GLU A 158 -23.63 19.96 -3.15
CA GLU A 158 -23.82 20.23 -1.73
C GLU A 158 -25.32 20.40 -1.42
N ARG A 159 -25.93 19.31 -0.96
CA ARG A 159 -27.32 19.26 -0.51
C ARG A 159 -27.51 18.14 0.51
N PRO A 160 -28.50 18.25 1.41
CA PRO A 160 -28.85 17.17 2.33
C PRO A 160 -29.06 15.82 1.60
N ALA A 161 -28.58 14.74 2.20
CA ALA A 161 -28.67 13.37 1.70
C ALA A 161 -28.06 13.10 0.31
N ALA A 162 -27.19 14.00 -0.23
CA ALA A 162 -26.59 13.80 -1.56
C ALA A 162 -25.78 12.50 -1.65
N LEU A 163 -24.96 12.20 -0.64
CA LEU A 163 -24.17 10.97 -0.60
C LEU A 163 -25.08 9.72 -0.49
N TYR A 164 -26.06 9.77 0.38
CA TYR A 164 -27.04 8.69 0.49
C TYR A 164 -27.72 8.40 -0.84
N SER A 165 -28.18 9.45 -1.54
CA SER A 165 -28.85 9.31 -2.84
C SER A 165 -27.91 8.71 -3.91
N ALA A 166 -26.63 9.10 -3.92
CA ALA A 166 -25.66 8.54 -4.87
C ALA A 166 -25.37 7.06 -4.56
N LEU A 167 -25.22 6.70 -3.28
CA LEU A 167 -24.92 5.33 -2.89
C LEU A 167 -26.12 4.39 -2.99
N SER A 168 -27.35 4.91 -2.95
CA SER A 168 -28.56 4.09 -3.05
C SER A 168 -28.65 3.34 -4.38
N GLY A 169 -28.12 3.89 -5.47
CA GLY A 169 -28.04 3.22 -6.76
C GLY A 169 -27.32 1.87 -6.67
N PHE A 170 -26.20 1.81 -5.96
CA PHE A 170 -25.45 0.55 -5.77
C PHE A 170 -26.25 -0.45 -4.92
N ALA A 171 -26.84 0.01 -3.81
CA ALA A 171 -27.63 -0.85 -2.93
C ALA A 171 -28.85 -1.48 -3.64
N ILE A 172 -29.60 -0.70 -4.42
CA ILE A 172 -30.81 -1.15 -5.14
C ILE A 172 -30.45 -2.17 -6.22
N ASN A 173 -29.28 -2.02 -6.86
CA ASN A 173 -28.84 -2.92 -7.91
C ASN A 173 -27.96 -4.09 -7.41
N GLY A 174 -27.83 -4.26 -6.10
CA GLY A 174 -27.06 -5.34 -5.49
C GLY A 174 -25.54 -5.28 -5.81
N VAL A 175 -25.03 -4.07 -5.96
CA VAL A 175 -23.58 -3.83 -6.19
C VAL A 175 -22.87 -3.66 -4.86
N ASN A 176 -21.88 -4.51 -4.60
CA ASN A 176 -21.06 -4.41 -3.39
C ASN A 176 -20.03 -3.29 -3.55
N MET A 177 -19.85 -2.49 -2.51
CA MET A 177 -18.82 -1.45 -2.41
C MET A 177 -17.73 -1.90 -1.45
N THR A 178 -16.49 -1.97 -1.92
CA THR A 178 -15.35 -2.44 -1.14
C THR A 178 -14.52 -1.30 -0.55
N LYS A 179 -14.64 -0.09 -1.13
CA LYS A 179 -13.96 1.11 -0.64
C LYS A 179 -14.83 2.35 -0.84
N LEU A 180 -14.81 3.25 0.14
CA LEU A 180 -15.35 4.60 0.00
C LEU A 180 -14.45 5.57 0.76
N GLN A 181 -13.94 6.58 0.08
CA GLN A 181 -13.05 7.57 0.64
C GLN A 181 -13.39 8.97 0.13
N SER A 182 -13.38 9.95 1.02
CA SER A 182 -13.60 11.35 0.67
C SER A 182 -12.30 12.15 0.70
N PHE A 183 -12.16 13.08 -0.21
CA PHE A 183 -11.03 14.02 -0.30
C PHE A 183 -11.56 15.44 -0.42
N PRO A 184 -11.06 16.38 0.38
CA PRO A 184 -11.44 17.77 0.24
C PRO A 184 -10.98 18.31 -1.12
N GLU A 185 -11.83 19.07 -1.76
CA GLU A 185 -11.43 19.83 -2.94
C GLU A 185 -10.42 20.90 -2.54
N LYS A 186 -9.41 21.13 -3.37
CA LYS A 186 -8.39 22.14 -3.10
C LYS A 186 -9.05 23.50 -2.85
N ASN A 187 -8.68 24.11 -1.73
CA ASN A 187 -9.19 25.42 -1.28
C ASN A 187 -10.69 25.43 -0.89
N SER A 188 -11.29 24.29 -0.58
CA SER A 188 -12.66 24.18 -0.08
C SER A 188 -12.71 23.34 1.18
N PHE A 189 -13.51 23.73 2.15
CA PHE A 189 -13.82 22.94 3.35
C PHE A 189 -15.20 22.26 3.26
N SER A 190 -16.00 22.59 2.25
CA SER A 190 -17.36 22.07 2.08
C SER A 190 -17.53 21.18 0.85
N SER A 191 -16.59 21.22 -0.09
CA SER A 191 -16.65 20.45 -1.33
C SER A 191 -15.69 19.27 -1.30
N PHE A 192 -16.21 18.07 -1.62
CA PHE A 192 -15.45 16.82 -1.55
C PHE A 192 -15.56 16.03 -2.85
N PHE A 193 -14.46 15.37 -3.21
CA PHE A 193 -14.45 14.25 -4.14
C PHE A 193 -14.61 12.96 -3.37
N PHE A 194 -15.27 11.99 -3.98
CA PHE A 194 -15.44 10.64 -3.43
C PHE A 194 -14.81 9.64 -4.39
N LEU A 195 -13.93 8.81 -3.87
CA LEU A 195 -13.39 7.63 -4.56
C LEU A 195 -14.08 6.42 -3.97
N CYS A 196 -14.70 5.59 -4.81
CA CYS A 196 -15.21 4.31 -4.38
C CYS A 196 -14.75 3.18 -5.32
N ASP A 197 -14.51 2.02 -4.73
CA ASP A 197 -14.29 0.78 -5.45
C ASP A 197 -15.53 -0.09 -5.29
N ILE A 198 -16.05 -0.61 -6.40
CA ILE A 198 -17.22 -1.49 -6.46
C ILE A 198 -16.88 -2.79 -7.17
N ASP A 199 -17.47 -3.90 -6.72
CA ASP A 199 -17.29 -5.21 -7.35
C ASP A 199 -18.09 -5.28 -8.66
N GLY A 200 -17.38 -5.52 -9.75
CA GLY A 200 -17.95 -5.75 -11.07
C GLY A 200 -17.29 -4.92 -12.18
N HIS A 201 -17.54 -5.32 -13.42
CA HIS A 201 -17.08 -4.63 -14.61
C HIS A 201 -18.04 -3.50 -15.01
N LEU A 202 -17.49 -2.37 -15.49
CA LEU A 202 -18.27 -1.18 -15.88
C LEU A 202 -19.41 -1.51 -16.88
N ASP A 203 -19.20 -2.51 -17.73
CA ASP A 203 -20.19 -2.92 -18.75
C ASP A 203 -21.26 -3.89 -18.22
N GLU A 204 -21.17 -4.38 -17.00
CA GLU A 204 -22.24 -5.17 -16.40
C GLU A 204 -23.51 -4.35 -16.21
N LYS A 205 -24.66 -4.96 -16.52
CA LYS A 205 -25.97 -4.27 -16.43
C LYS A 205 -26.26 -3.69 -15.03
N LYS A 206 -25.92 -4.43 -13.97
CA LYS A 206 -26.11 -3.96 -12.58
C LYS A 206 -25.29 -2.71 -12.28
N ILE A 207 -24.04 -2.64 -12.82
CA ILE A 207 -23.16 -1.48 -12.61
C ILE A 207 -23.69 -0.29 -13.41
N LYS A 208 -24.02 -0.48 -14.71
CA LYS A 208 -24.60 0.59 -15.53
C LYS A 208 -25.88 1.19 -14.97
N ASN A 209 -26.72 0.37 -14.35
CA ASN A 209 -27.94 0.83 -13.71
C ASN A 209 -27.70 1.58 -12.39
N SER A 210 -26.51 1.43 -11.80
CA SER A 210 -26.16 2.04 -10.51
C SER A 210 -25.52 3.43 -10.66
N LEU A 211 -25.04 3.74 -11.87
CA LEU A 211 -24.38 5.01 -12.21
C LEU A 211 -25.36 6.02 -12.80
#